data_151021ba91a407fc6b2f050768c10cf2
#
_entry.id   151021ba91a407fc6b2f050768c10cf2
#
_cell.length_a   1.000
_cell.length_b   1.000
_cell.length_c   1.000
_cell.angle_alpha   90.00
_cell.angle_beta   90.00
_cell.angle_gamma   90.00
#
_symmetry.space_group_name_H-M   'P 1'
#
loop_
_entity.id
_entity.type
_entity.pdbx_description
1 polymer ?
#
loop_
_entity_poly.entity_id
_entity_poly.type
_entity_poly.pdbx_seq_one_letter_code
_entity_poly.pdbx_strand_id
1 'polypeptide(L)'
;MKRITTEVVIIGGGATGAGIMRDCALRGIDCILLERDDIAAGTTGRNHGLLHSGARYAVTDPESARECIAENRILKRIASHCVEDTGGLFVTLPEDDIHFQTTFMAACAQAGIDTRQLDPREALRLEPNVNPALIGAIQVPDGTVDPFRLAAANVLDAKEHGARIFTHSKVLGLLRQQDRVHGVRAINTRTGEAFEVECQEVINAAGIWGQQICEYAELGIRMFPAKGSLLIMDYRINQLVLNRARKPADADILVPGDTISLIGTTSSRIDYHKIDQLSVDPQLSLIHI
;
A
#
# COMPACT_ATOMS: atom_id res chain seq x y z
N MET A 1 2.76 37.14 2.16
CA MET A 1 2.64 35.67 2.01
C MET A 1 1.40 35.40 1.17
N LYS A 2 1.48 34.51 0.20
CA LYS A 2 0.34 34.13 -0.67
C LYS A 2 -0.70 33.39 0.18
N ARG A 3 -1.98 33.72 0.03
CA ARG A 3 -3.12 33.05 0.67
C ARG A 3 -4.00 32.40 -0.37
N ILE A 4 -4.44 31.19 -0.08
CA ILE A 4 -5.32 30.38 -0.93
C ILE A 4 -6.46 29.90 -0.03
N THR A 5 -7.66 29.75 -0.58
CA THR A 5 -8.82 29.23 0.14
C THR A 5 -9.34 27.96 -0.49
N THR A 6 -9.89 27.07 0.31
CA THR A 6 -10.56 25.83 -0.09
C THR A 6 -11.49 25.36 1.03
N GLU A 7 -12.33 24.35 0.78
CA GLU A 7 -13.13 23.73 1.86
C GLU A 7 -12.28 22.74 2.64
N VAL A 8 -11.49 21.88 1.95
CA VAL A 8 -10.71 20.80 2.55
C VAL A 8 -9.25 20.86 2.11
N VAL A 9 -8.34 20.77 3.08
CA VAL A 9 -6.91 20.51 2.82
C VAL A 9 -6.58 19.07 3.17
N ILE A 10 -5.95 18.36 2.24
CA ILE A 10 -5.47 16.98 2.42
C ILE A 10 -3.94 17.02 2.47
N ILE A 11 -3.34 16.47 3.53
CA ILE A 11 -1.89 16.45 3.72
C ILE A 11 -1.36 15.06 3.41
N GLY A 12 -0.59 14.92 2.32
CA GLY A 12 0.04 13.70 1.86
C GLY A 12 -0.54 13.13 0.56
N GLY A 13 0.33 12.93 -0.44
CA GLY A 13 0.02 12.46 -1.80
C GLY A 13 0.24 10.95 -1.99
N GLY A 14 0.12 10.14 -0.95
CA GLY A 14 0.09 8.69 -1.03
C GLY A 14 -1.27 8.15 -1.45
N ALA A 15 -1.44 6.81 -1.47
CA ALA A 15 -2.69 6.14 -1.87
C ALA A 15 -3.91 6.67 -1.10
N THR A 16 -3.78 6.85 0.21
CA THR A 16 -4.87 7.35 1.07
C THR A 16 -5.27 8.78 0.68
N GLY A 17 -4.29 9.70 0.61
CA GLY A 17 -4.59 11.10 0.29
C GLY A 17 -5.11 11.29 -1.13
N ALA A 18 -4.56 10.56 -2.10
CA ALA A 18 -5.04 10.57 -3.49
C ALA A 18 -6.48 10.06 -3.60
N GLY A 19 -6.82 8.98 -2.88
CA GLY A 19 -8.18 8.44 -2.82
C GLY A 19 -9.17 9.41 -2.17
N ILE A 20 -8.79 10.03 -1.05
CA ILE A 20 -9.61 11.05 -0.37
C ILE A 20 -9.83 12.27 -1.28
N MET A 21 -8.77 12.75 -1.94
CA MET A 21 -8.85 13.87 -2.88
C MET A 21 -9.87 13.58 -3.99
N ARG A 22 -9.82 12.37 -4.56
CA ARG A 22 -10.75 11.94 -5.58
C ARG A 22 -12.19 11.88 -5.07
N ASP A 23 -12.42 11.29 -3.90
CA ASP A 23 -13.76 11.18 -3.32
C ASP A 23 -14.35 12.57 -3.00
N CYS A 24 -13.56 13.49 -2.45
CA CYS A 24 -13.95 14.88 -2.25
C CYS A 24 -14.37 15.54 -3.57
N ALA A 25 -13.53 15.43 -4.61
CA ALA A 25 -13.80 16.05 -5.92
C ALA A 25 -15.07 15.50 -6.57
N LEU A 26 -15.28 14.18 -6.55
CA LEU A 26 -16.49 13.53 -7.06
C LEU A 26 -17.77 13.93 -6.33
N ARG A 27 -17.65 14.35 -5.06
CA ARG A 27 -18.75 14.92 -4.25
C ARG A 27 -18.95 16.41 -4.44
N GLY A 28 -18.13 17.07 -5.26
CA GLY A 28 -18.18 18.51 -5.48
C GLY A 28 -17.61 19.34 -4.32
N ILE A 29 -16.80 18.74 -3.45
CA ILE A 29 -16.11 19.41 -2.36
C ILE A 29 -14.82 20.04 -2.89
N ASP A 30 -14.64 21.36 -2.77
CA ASP A 30 -13.40 22.03 -3.16
C ASP A 30 -12.26 21.61 -2.25
N CYS A 31 -11.24 20.94 -2.79
CA CYS A 31 -10.13 20.45 -2.02
C CYS A 31 -8.76 20.72 -2.64
N ILE A 32 -7.76 20.85 -1.76
CA ILE A 32 -6.34 20.98 -2.11
C ILE A 32 -5.57 19.87 -1.42
N LEU A 33 -4.83 19.09 -2.20
CA LEU A 33 -3.86 18.14 -1.68
C LEU A 33 -2.46 18.79 -1.66
N LEU A 34 -1.77 18.70 -0.52
CA LEU A 34 -0.39 19.15 -0.35
C LEU A 34 0.50 17.93 -0.15
N GLU A 35 1.46 17.75 -1.06
CA GLU A 35 2.47 16.68 -0.97
C GLU A 35 3.87 17.30 -0.86
N ARG A 36 4.64 16.85 0.12
CA ARG A 36 6.00 17.33 0.42
C ARG A 36 6.99 17.10 -0.71
N ASP A 37 6.88 15.92 -1.35
CA ASP A 37 7.77 15.49 -2.42
C ASP A 37 6.97 15.34 -3.73
N ASP A 38 6.94 14.16 -4.33
CA ASP A 38 6.08 13.84 -5.46
C ASP A 38 5.02 12.80 -5.05
N ILE A 39 4.03 12.58 -5.91
CA ILE A 39 2.96 11.61 -5.66
C ILE A 39 3.58 10.23 -5.41
N ALA A 40 3.05 9.52 -4.40
CA ALA A 40 3.48 8.18 -4.02
C ALA A 40 4.96 8.06 -3.58
N ALA A 41 5.67 9.14 -3.31
CA ALA A 41 7.08 9.12 -2.88
C ALA A 41 7.31 8.46 -1.51
N GLY A 42 6.28 8.35 -0.67
CA GLY A 42 6.33 7.69 0.64
C GLY A 42 6.16 6.17 0.57
N THR A 43 5.47 5.60 1.55
CA THR A 43 5.22 4.15 1.68
C THR A 43 4.47 3.58 0.48
N THR A 44 3.61 4.36 -0.16
CA THR A 44 2.85 3.95 -1.35
C THR A 44 3.75 3.48 -2.49
N GLY A 45 4.87 4.13 -2.75
CA GLY A 45 5.82 3.72 -3.79
C GLY A 45 6.91 2.76 -3.31
N ARG A 46 6.80 2.21 -2.09
CA ARG A 46 7.84 1.38 -1.45
C ARG A 46 7.27 0.06 -0.93
N ASN A 47 6.40 -0.56 -1.70
CA ASN A 47 5.81 -1.86 -1.43
C ASN A 47 5.98 -2.80 -2.64
N HIS A 48 5.62 -4.07 -2.49
CA HIS A 48 5.76 -5.06 -3.56
C HIS A 48 4.60 -5.06 -4.57
N GLY A 49 3.62 -4.18 -4.45
CA GLY A 49 2.51 -4.09 -5.39
C GLY A 49 1.51 -5.25 -5.35
N LEU A 50 1.50 -6.07 -4.31
CA LEU A 50 0.51 -7.15 -4.19
C LEU A 50 -0.88 -6.58 -3.92
N LEU A 51 -1.82 -6.89 -4.80
CA LEU A 51 -3.25 -6.69 -4.58
C LEU A 51 -3.81 -7.94 -3.88
N HIS A 52 -3.81 -7.89 -2.56
CA HIS A 52 -4.21 -9.02 -1.72
C HIS A 52 -5.66 -9.43 -1.95
N SER A 53 -5.90 -10.74 -2.11
CA SER A 53 -7.23 -11.33 -1.96
C SER A 53 -7.66 -11.46 -0.49
N GLY A 54 -6.73 -11.27 0.44
CA GLY A 54 -6.93 -11.52 1.86
C GLY A 54 -6.58 -12.94 2.31
N ALA A 55 -6.28 -13.85 1.40
CA ALA A 55 -6.00 -15.25 1.71
C ALA A 55 -4.88 -15.41 2.75
N ARG A 56 -3.81 -14.58 2.66
CA ARG A 56 -2.71 -14.59 3.62
C ARG A 56 -3.15 -14.34 5.08
N TYR A 57 -4.24 -13.61 5.27
CA TYR A 57 -4.77 -13.24 6.58
C TYR A 57 -5.89 -14.16 7.05
N ALA A 58 -6.49 -14.97 6.18
CA ALA A 58 -7.73 -15.70 6.43
C ALA A 58 -7.72 -16.53 7.71
N VAL A 59 -6.58 -17.16 8.06
CA VAL A 59 -6.43 -18.00 9.27
C VAL A 59 -6.17 -17.17 10.53
N THR A 60 -5.46 -16.05 10.42
CA THR A 60 -4.94 -15.28 11.57
C THR A 60 -5.73 -14.01 11.86
N ASP A 61 -6.34 -13.42 10.83
CA ASP A 61 -7.12 -12.17 10.90
C ASP A 61 -8.25 -12.20 9.86
N PRO A 62 -9.35 -12.89 10.16
CA PRO A 62 -10.48 -13.06 9.22
C PRO A 62 -11.20 -11.75 8.87
N GLU A 63 -11.10 -10.72 9.70
CA GLU A 63 -11.69 -9.40 9.42
C GLU A 63 -10.91 -8.71 8.29
N SER A 64 -9.60 -8.57 8.44
CA SER A 64 -8.73 -8.05 7.37
C SER A 64 -8.84 -8.87 6.08
N ALA A 65 -9.03 -10.19 6.17
CA ALA A 65 -9.21 -11.03 4.99
C ALA A 65 -10.48 -10.65 4.20
N ARG A 66 -11.61 -10.42 4.91
CA ARG A 66 -12.88 -9.97 4.27
C ARG A 66 -12.77 -8.59 3.65
N GLU A 67 -12.12 -7.66 4.33
CA GLU A 67 -11.89 -6.32 3.81
C GLU A 67 -11.02 -6.37 2.54
N CYS A 68 -9.92 -7.13 2.58
CA CYS A 68 -9.01 -7.28 1.43
C CYS A 68 -9.74 -7.82 0.20
N ILE A 69 -10.54 -8.89 0.30
CA ILE A 69 -11.23 -9.45 -0.86
C ILE A 69 -12.29 -8.50 -1.41
N ALA A 70 -12.96 -7.74 -0.55
CA ALA A 70 -13.93 -6.74 -0.99
C ALA A 70 -13.25 -5.65 -1.81
N GLU A 71 -12.15 -5.08 -1.31
CA GLU A 71 -11.36 -4.06 -2.00
C GLU A 71 -10.66 -4.60 -3.27
N ASN A 72 -10.13 -5.83 -3.24
CA ASN A 72 -9.55 -6.48 -4.41
C ASN A 72 -10.54 -6.51 -5.59
N ARG A 73 -11.78 -6.95 -5.32
CA ARG A 73 -12.85 -6.99 -6.34
C ARG A 73 -13.23 -5.60 -6.86
N ILE A 74 -13.26 -4.61 -5.98
CA ILE A 74 -13.54 -3.22 -6.37
C ILE A 74 -12.42 -2.70 -7.28
N LEU A 75 -11.16 -2.80 -6.87
CA LEU A 75 -10.02 -2.29 -7.63
C LEU A 75 -9.85 -2.99 -8.98
N LYS A 76 -10.03 -4.31 -9.04
CA LYS A 76 -10.04 -5.04 -10.34
C LYS A 76 -11.08 -4.51 -11.30
N ARG A 77 -12.21 -4.00 -10.80
CA ARG A 77 -13.29 -3.44 -11.62
C ARG A 77 -13.06 -1.99 -12.01
N ILE A 78 -12.73 -1.12 -11.04
CA ILE A 78 -12.69 0.34 -11.27
C ILE A 78 -11.31 0.86 -11.67
N ALA A 79 -10.25 0.11 -11.36
CA ALA A 79 -8.85 0.48 -11.62
C ALA A 79 -8.11 -0.60 -12.43
N SER A 80 -8.80 -1.28 -13.34
CA SER A 80 -8.24 -2.38 -14.16
C SER A 80 -6.98 -1.98 -14.94
N HIS A 81 -6.84 -0.70 -15.29
CA HIS A 81 -5.66 -0.15 -15.96
C HIS A 81 -4.42 -0.04 -15.06
N CYS A 82 -4.60 -0.19 -13.75
CA CYS A 82 -3.52 -0.21 -12.74
C CYS A 82 -3.28 -1.61 -12.19
N VAL A 83 -4.10 -2.59 -12.54
CA VAL A 83 -4.12 -3.93 -11.96
C VAL A 83 -3.80 -4.96 -13.01
N GLU A 84 -2.92 -5.90 -12.70
CA GLU A 84 -2.74 -7.14 -13.43
C GLU A 84 -3.39 -8.28 -12.62
N ASP A 85 -4.40 -8.92 -13.19
CA ASP A 85 -5.14 -10.02 -12.56
C ASP A 85 -4.37 -11.33 -12.70
N THR A 86 -3.22 -11.39 -12.05
CA THR A 86 -2.29 -12.52 -12.12
C THR A 86 -2.83 -13.77 -11.46
N GLY A 87 -3.69 -13.64 -10.46
CA GLY A 87 -3.95 -14.70 -9.51
C GLY A 87 -2.75 -14.93 -8.58
N GLY A 88 -2.87 -15.93 -7.71
CA GLY A 88 -1.80 -16.31 -6.79
C GLY A 88 -1.83 -17.80 -6.44
N LEU A 89 -0.69 -18.33 -6.02
CA LEU A 89 -0.52 -19.69 -5.52
C LEU A 89 0.02 -19.66 -4.08
N PHE A 90 -0.65 -20.38 -3.20
CA PHE A 90 -0.09 -20.78 -1.91
C PHE A 90 0.49 -22.17 -2.05
N VAL A 91 1.81 -22.26 -2.10
CA VAL A 91 2.53 -23.51 -2.35
C VAL A 91 2.91 -24.22 -1.05
N THR A 92 2.79 -25.55 -1.03
CA THR A 92 3.23 -26.41 0.07
C THR A 92 4.47 -27.17 -0.38
N LEU A 93 5.56 -27.06 0.34
CA LEU A 93 6.80 -27.81 0.12
C LEU A 93 6.87 -29.02 1.07
N PRO A 94 7.78 -29.99 0.86
CA PRO A 94 7.86 -31.20 1.69
C PRO A 94 8.07 -30.94 3.19
N GLU A 95 8.70 -29.82 3.54
CA GLU A 95 8.94 -29.42 4.92
C GLU A 95 7.74 -28.71 5.58
N ASP A 96 6.69 -28.34 4.80
CA ASP A 96 5.48 -27.70 5.32
C ASP A 96 4.44 -28.75 5.75
N ASP A 97 3.53 -28.36 6.61
CA ASP A 97 2.39 -29.21 6.99
C ASP A 97 1.30 -29.16 5.90
N ILE A 98 1.16 -30.26 5.17
CA ILE A 98 0.12 -30.39 4.12
C ILE A 98 -1.31 -30.23 4.68
N HIS A 99 -1.55 -30.56 5.95
CA HIS A 99 -2.88 -30.42 6.57
C HIS A 99 -3.27 -28.96 6.78
N PHE A 100 -2.29 -28.03 6.76
CA PHE A 100 -2.58 -26.61 6.80
C PHE A 100 -3.48 -26.17 5.63
N GLN A 101 -3.40 -26.82 4.47
CA GLN A 101 -4.24 -26.51 3.31
C GLN A 101 -5.74 -26.58 3.63
N THR A 102 -6.17 -27.61 4.38
CA THR A 102 -7.58 -27.76 4.75
C THR A 102 -8.05 -26.60 5.63
N THR A 103 -7.28 -26.24 6.66
CA THR A 103 -7.57 -25.10 7.54
C THR A 103 -7.59 -23.80 6.77
N PHE A 104 -6.62 -23.60 5.88
CA PHE A 104 -6.50 -22.40 5.05
C PHE A 104 -7.70 -22.22 4.12
N MET A 105 -8.08 -23.28 3.37
CA MET A 105 -9.23 -23.22 2.45
C MET A 105 -10.54 -22.97 3.20
N ALA A 106 -10.74 -23.59 4.36
CA ALA A 106 -11.92 -23.35 5.20
C ALA A 106 -11.99 -21.88 5.67
N ALA A 107 -10.86 -21.32 6.11
CA ALA A 107 -10.78 -19.92 6.52
C ALA A 107 -11.03 -18.95 5.34
N CYS A 108 -10.46 -19.24 4.17
CA CYS A 108 -10.72 -18.47 2.94
C CYS A 108 -12.21 -18.48 2.58
N ALA A 109 -12.85 -19.63 2.60
CA ALA A 109 -14.29 -19.77 2.32
C ALA A 109 -15.14 -18.92 3.29
N GLN A 110 -14.80 -18.92 4.59
CA GLN A 110 -15.47 -18.09 5.60
C GLN A 110 -15.27 -16.58 5.37
N ALA A 111 -14.15 -16.18 4.78
CA ALA A 111 -13.87 -14.80 4.40
C ALA A 111 -14.46 -14.43 3.02
N GLY A 112 -15.06 -15.36 2.29
CA GLY A 112 -15.60 -15.12 0.94
C GLY A 112 -14.55 -15.09 -0.14
N ILE A 113 -13.40 -15.76 0.09
CA ILE A 113 -12.29 -15.86 -0.86
C ILE A 113 -12.39 -17.20 -1.57
N ASP A 114 -12.50 -17.15 -2.90
CA ASP A 114 -12.52 -18.34 -3.75
C ASP A 114 -11.14 -19.01 -3.76
N THR A 115 -11.13 -20.35 -3.57
CA THR A 115 -9.89 -21.13 -3.59
C THR A 115 -10.05 -22.37 -4.45
N ARG A 116 -8.97 -22.78 -5.11
CA ARG A 116 -8.90 -24.02 -5.86
C ARG A 116 -7.64 -24.80 -5.49
N GLN A 117 -7.82 -26.02 -4.98
CA GLN A 117 -6.71 -26.92 -4.71
C GLN A 117 -6.13 -27.45 -6.02
N LEU A 118 -4.83 -27.48 -6.15
CA LEU A 118 -4.09 -27.96 -7.31
C LEU A 118 -3.16 -29.11 -6.94
N ASP A 119 -3.07 -30.09 -7.82
CA ASP A 119 -1.99 -31.05 -7.75
C ASP A 119 -0.64 -30.41 -8.20
N PRO A 120 0.52 -31.02 -7.84
CA PRO A 120 1.81 -30.45 -8.20
C PRO A 120 2.03 -30.22 -9.69
N ARG A 121 1.52 -31.11 -10.55
CA ARG A 121 1.69 -30.99 -12.00
C ARG A 121 0.89 -29.83 -12.56
N GLU A 122 -0.31 -29.60 -12.02
CA GLU A 122 -1.15 -28.48 -12.41
C GLU A 122 -0.53 -27.16 -11.97
N ALA A 123 -0.01 -27.09 -10.74
CA ALA A 123 0.69 -25.91 -10.24
C ALA A 123 1.93 -25.57 -11.09
N LEU A 124 2.73 -26.56 -11.46
CA LEU A 124 3.90 -26.38 -12.34
C LEU A 124 3.54 -25.97 -13.77
N ARG A 125 2.35 -26.34 -14.27
CA ARG A 125 1.88 -25.86 -15.58
C ARG A 125 1.48 -24.38 -15.54
N LEU A 126 0.89 -23.94 -14.41
CA LEU A 126 0.48 -22.55 -14.24
C LEU A 126 1.66 -21.62 -13.97
N GLU A 127 2.62 -22.11 -13.16
CA GLU A 127 3.83 -21.37 -12.82
C GLU A 127 5.06 -22.30 -12.95
N PRO A 128 5.68 -22.34 -14.12
CA PRO A 128 6.81 -23.25 -14.37
C PRO A 128 8.05 -23.00 -13.51
N ASN A 129 8.20 -21.78 -12.98
CA ASN A 129 9.34 -21.37 -12.18
C ASN A 129 9.13 -21.60 -10.67
N VAL A 130 8.00 -22.19 -10.26
CA VAL A 130 7.81 -22.59 -8.87
C VAL A 130 8.71 -23.78 -8.53
N ASN A 131 9.08 -23.92 -7.25
CA ASN A 131 9.93 -25.04 -6.79
C ASN A 131 9.31 -26.39 -7.21
N PRO A 132 10.00 -27.20 -8.03
CA PRO A 132 9.47 -28.47 -8.53
C PRO A 132 9.26 -29.54 -7.44
N ALA A 133 9.81 -29.35 -6.26
CA ALA A 133 9.61 -30.23 -5.11
C ALA A 133 8.28 -29.98 -4.37
N LEU A 134 7.44 -29.01 -4.84
CA LEU A 134 6.15 -28.77 -4.19
C LEU A 134 5.29 -30.04 -4.14
N ILE A 135 4.57 -30.21 -3.04
CA ILE A 135 3.69 -31.36 -2.79
C ILE A 135 2.20 -31.00 -2.95
N GLY A 136 1.89 -29.72 -3.15
CA GLY A 136 0.53 -29.21 -3.44
C GLY A 136 0.52 -27.70 -3.50
N ALA A 137 -0.56 -27.16 -4.03
CA ALA A 137 -0.79 -25.72 -4.06
C ALA A 137 -2.28 -25.37 -3.94
N ILE A 138 -2.57 -24.15 -3.55
CA ILE A 138 -3.92 -23.57 -3.53
C ILE A 138 -3.88 -22.28 -4.35
N GLN A 139 -4.71 -22.22 -5.36
CA GLN A 139 -4.90 -21.02 -6.16
C GLN A 139 -5.90 -20.10 -5.46
N VAL A 140 -5.59 -18.77 -5.48
CA VAL A 140 -6.37 -17.70 -4.89
C VAL A 140 -6.49 -16.52 -5.86
N PRO A 141 -7.48 -15.62 -5.70
CA PRO A 141 -7.68 -14.48 -6.60
C PRO A 141 -6.81 -13.27 -6.23
N ASP A 142 -5.54 -13.48 -5.89
CA ASP A 142 -4.58 -12.38 -5.74
C ASP A 142 -4.43 -11.62 -7.08
N GLY A 143 -3.68 -10.57 -7.09
CA GLY A 143 -3.30 -9.81 -8.27
C GLY A 143 -2.15 -8.89 -7.93
N THR A 144 -1.72 -8.11 -8.90
CA THR A 144 -0.75 -7.03 -8.65
C THR A 144 -1.34 -5.69 -9.03
N VAL A 145 -0.88 -4.65 -8.36
CA VAL A 145 -1.27 -3.27 -8.62
C VAL A 145 -0.01 -2.43 -8.75
N ASP A 146 0.03 -1.57 -9.77
CA ASP A 146 1.01 -0.50 -9.85
C ASP A 146 0.57 0.66 -8.93
N PRO A 147 1.22 0.84 -7.77
CA PRO A 147 0.80 1.84 -6.80
C PRO A 147 1.02 3.28 -7.29
N PHE A 148 1.99 3.50 -8.19
CA PHE A 148 2.22 4.81 -8.79
C PHE A 148 1.11 5.17 -9.77
N ARG A 149 0.74 4.23 -10.68
CA ARG A 149 -0.38 4.41 -11.60
C ARG A 149 -1.69 4.62 -10.85
N LEU A 150 -1.94 3.84 -9.78
CA LEU A 150 -3.17 3.96 -8.98
C LEU A 150 -3.26 5.34 -8.31
N ALA A 151 -2.19 5.80 -7.67
CA ALA A 151 -2.16 7.12 -7.04
C ALA A 151 -2.32 8.24 -8.09
N ALA A 152 -1.60 8.16 -9.22
CA ALA A 152 -1.69 9.12 -10.31
C ALA A 152 -3.08 9.15 -10.94
N ALA A 153 -3.72 8.00 -11.19
CA ALA A 153 -5.07 7.93 -11.73
C ALA A 153 -6.10 8.62 -10.83
N ASN A 154 -6.03 8.39 -9.50
CA ASN A 154 -6.90 9.06 -8.55
C ASN A 154 -6.70 10.59 -8.58
N VAL A 155 -5.44 11.05 -8.63
CA VAL A 155 -5.13 12.49 -8.68
C VAL A 155 -5.58 13.12 -9.99
N LEU A 156 -5.40 12.45 -11.12
CA LEU A 156 -5.82 12.95 -12.43
C LEU A 156 -7.34 13.08 -12.50
N ASP A 157 -8.09 12.04 -12.11
CA ASP A 157 -9.54 12.06 -12.05
C ASP A 157 -10.06 13.16 -11.10
N ALA A 158 -9.44 13.32 -9.93
CA ALA A 158 -9.77 14.41 -9.01
C ALA A 158 -9.56 15.80 -9.64
N LYS A 159 -8.46 15.99 -10.40
CA LYS A 159 -8.19 17.26 -11.10
C LYS A 159 -9.21 17.55 -12.19
N GLU A 160 -9.65 16.55 -12.93
CA GLU A 160 -10.73 16.69 -13.93
C GLU A 160 -12.04 17.13 -13.29
N HIS A 161 -12.27 16.80 -12.01
CA HIS A 161 -13.41 17.22 -11.20
C HIS A 161 -13.13 18.47 -10.33
N GLY A 162 -12.08 19.24 -10.64
CA GLY A 162 -11.81 20.55 -10.05
C GLY A 162 -10.88 20.57 -8.83
N ALA A 163 -10.45 19.45 -8.30
CA ALA A 163 -9.51 19.41 -7.18
C ALA A 163 -8.11 19.93 -7.58
N ARG A 164 -7.39 20.49 -6.62
CA ARG A 164 -6.05 21.05 -6.82
C ARG A 164 -5.01 20.24 -6.07
N ILE A 165 -3.83 20.05 -6.66
CA ILE A 165 -2.69 19.43 -6.00
C ILE A 165 -1.47 20.34 -6.10
N PHE A 166 -0.72 20.44 -5.00
CA PHE A 166 0.58 21.07 -4.94
C PHE A 166 1.61 20.05 -4.44
N THR A 167 2.38 19.51 -5.36
CA THR A 167 3.58 18.72 -5.05
C THR A 167 4.71 19.63 -4.60
N HIS A 168 5.76 19.07 -3.99
CA HIS A 168 6.86 19.82 -3.40
C HIS A 168 6.41 20.92 -2.45
N SER A 169 5.33 20.67 -1.72
CA SER A 169 4.68 21.62 -0.81
C SER A 169 4.59 21.02 0.58
N LYS A 170 5.61 21.28 1.39
CA LYS A 170 5.72 20.77 2.76
C LYS A 170 4.91 21.62 3.72
N VAL A 171 3.98 20.98 4.43
CA VAL A 171 3.27 21.62 5.55
C VAL A 171 4.24 21.82 6.71
N LEU A 172 4.29 23.06 7.23
CA LEU A 172 5.16 23.48 8.32
C LEU A 172 4.42 23.71 9.65
N GLY A 173 3.09 23.76 9.60
CA GLY A 173 2.26 23.97 10.76
C GLY A 173 0.79 24.15 10.40
N LEU A 174 -0.06 24.16 11.41
CA LEU A 174 -1.50 24.41 11.28
C LEU A 174 -1.82 25.84 11.67
N LEU A 175 -2.78 26.45 10.96
CA LEU A 175 -3.38 27.72 11.34
C LEU A 175 -4.48 27.43 12.34
N ARG A 176 -4.33 27.95 13.56
CA ARG A 176 -5.26 27.70 14.66
C ARG A 176 -5.84 29.01 15.19
N GLN A 177 -7.11 28.96 15.53
CA GLN A 177 -7.77 30.02 16.31
C GLN A 177 -8.51 29.35 17.47
N GLN A 178 -8.05 29.58 18.69
CA GLN A 178 -8.47 28.81 19.87
C GLN A 178 -8.23 27.30 19.63
N ASP A 179 -9.25 26.47 19.81
CA ASP A 179 -9.20 25.02 19.65
C ASP A 179 -9.53 24.54 18.23
N ARG A 180 -9.73 25.47 17.28
CA ARG A 180 -10.09 25.12 15.91
C ARG A 180 -8.91 25.30 14.96
N VAL A 181 -8.66 24.29 14.15
CA VAL A 181 -7.79 24.37 12.96
C VAL A 181 -8.63 24.99 11.84
N HIS A 182 -8.07 25.99 11.15
CA HIS A 182 -8.74 26.67 10.04
C HIS A 182 -7.84 26.78 8.80
N GLY A 183 -6.75 26.04 8.76
CA GLY A 183 -5.85 26.04 7.62
C GLY A 183 -4.46 25.50 7.94
N VAL A 184 -3.57 25.62 6.97
CA VAL A 184 -2.19 25.20 7.06
C VAL A 184 -1.23 26.26 6.55
N ARG A 185 -0.01 26.27 7.09
CA ARG A 185 1.14 26.97 6.53
C ARG A 185 2.03 25.96 5.84
N ALA A 186 2.42 26.23 4.61
CA ALA A 186 3.27 25.39 3.80
C ALA A 186 4.38 26.18 3.11
N ILE A 187 5.40 25.46 2.65
CA ILE A 187 6.50 26.00 1.84
C ILE A 187 6.66 25.16 0.58
N ASN A 188 6.81 25.81 -0.54
CA ASN A 188 7.28 25.14 -1.74
C ASN A 188 8.78 24.83 -1.59
N THR A 189 9.13 23.55 -1.55
CA THR A 189 10.52 23.08 -1.27
C THR A 189 11.49 23.35 -2.42
N ARG A 190 10.97 23.65 -3.63
CA ARG A 190 11.79 23.99 -4.80
C ARG A 190 12.09 25.49 -4.90
N THR A 191 11.11 26.32 -4.58
CA THR A 191 11.25 27.79 -4.71
C THR A 191 11.60 28.49 -3.40
N GLY A 192 11.34 27.83 -2.27
CA GLY A 192 11.47 28.44 -0.93
C GLY A 192 10.32 29.38 -0.56
N GLU A 193 9.28 29.52 -1.41
CA GLU A 193 8.15 30.39 -1.16
C GLU A 193 7.18 29.79 -0.14
N ALA A 194 6.93 30.53 0.94
CA ALA A 194 5.93 30.17 1.94
C ALA A 194 4.54 30.71 1.54
N PHE A 195 3.51 29.91 1.82
CA PHE A 195 2.11 30.27 1.57
C PHE A 195 1.20 29.69 2.66
N GLU A 196 -0.02 30.21 2.73
CA GLU A 196 -1.06 29.72 3.63
C GLU A 196 -2.26 29.23 2.82
N VAL A 197 -2.88 28.15 3.29
CA VAL A 197 -4.15 27.66 2.76
C VAL A 197 -5.16 27.70 3.90
N GLU A 198 -6.16 28.57 3.79
CA GLU A 198 -7.29 28.63 4.71
C GLU A 198 -8.36 27.62 4.26
N CYS A 199 -8.94 26.88 5.22
CA CYS A 199 -9.92 25.84 4.93
C CYS A 199 -10.88 25.61 6.12
N GLN A 200 -11.92 24.85 5.87
CA GLN A 200 -12.86 24.44 6.91
C GLN A 200 -12.34 23.20 7.65
N GLU A 201 -11.73 22.25 6.92
CA GLU A 201 -11.25 20.98 7.45
C GLU A 201 -9.84 20.67 6.93
N VAL A 202 -9.04 20.03 7.80
CA VAL A 202 -7.71 19.50 7.46
C VAL A 202 -7.70 17.97 7.67
N ILE A 203 -7.40 17.24 6.62
CA ILE A 203 -7.29 15.78 6.66
C ILE A 203 -5.81 15.40 6.68
N ASN A 204 -5.39 14.72 7.73
CA ASN A 204 -4.04 14.18 7.85
C ASN A 204 -3.94 12.80 7.19
N ALA A 205 -3.42 12.75 5.98
CA ALA A 205 -3.13 11.54 5.21
C ALA A 205 -1.60 11.35 5.00
N ALA A 206 -0.78 11.91 5.91
CA ALA A 206 0.68 11.94 5.79
C ALA A 206 1.36 10.59 6.13
N GLY A 207 0.62 9.48 6.18
CA GLY A 207 1.17 8.14 6.41
C GLY A 207 2.03 8.07 7.67
N ILE A 208 3.25 7.56 7.55
CA ILE A 208 4.17 7.41 8.67
C ILE A 208 4.56 8.77 9.31
N TRP A 209 4.44 9.88 8.60
CA TRP A 209 4.69 11.24 9.12
C TRP A 209 3.45 11.88 9.78
N GLY A 210 2.33 11.15 9.86
CA GLY A 210 1.07 11.65 10.43
C GLY A 210 1.21 12.14 11.88
N GLN A 211 2.09 11.54 12.68
CA GLN A 211 2.37 12.01 14.04
C GLN A 211 2.91 13.45 14.05
N GLN A 212 3.80 13.82 13.13
CA GLN A 212 4.34 15.19 13.03
C GLN A 212 3.25 16.22 12.74
N ILE A 213 2.26 15.85 11.93
CA ILE A 213 1.13 16.73 11.65
C ILE A 213 0.23 16.88 12.88
N CYS A 214 0.01 15.80 13.62
CA CYS A 214 -0.76 15.82 14.87
C CYS A 214 -0.08 16.67 15.95
N GLU A 215 1.26 16.65 16.02
CA GLU A 215 2.04 17.48 16.94
C GLU A 215 1.81 18.98 16.70
N TYR A 216 1.59 19.42 15.46
CA TYR A 216 1.20 20.82 15.17
C TYR A 216 -0.17 21.21 15.74
N ALA A 217 -1.04 20.22 16.01
CA ALA A 217 -2.32 20.40 16.69
C ALA A 217 -2.25 20.14 18.20
N GLU A 218 -1.05 19.87 18.75
CA GLU A 218 -0.84 19.45 20.14
C GLU A 218 -1.56 18.14 20.50
N LEU A 219 -1.82 17.29 19.50
CA LEU A 219 -2.44 15.97 19.66
C LEU A 219 -1.39 14.89 19.84
N GLY A 220 -1.51 14.10 20.91
CA GLY A 220 -0.59 13.03 21.26
C GLY A 220 -0.93 11.72 20.58
N ILE A 221 -0.59 11.53 19.31
CA ILE A 221 -0.66 10.25 18.60
C ILE A 221 0.72 9.62 18.58
N ARG A 222 0.80 8.33 18.92
CA ARG A 222 2.05 7.57 18.85
C ARG A 222 2.02 6.62 17.65
N MET A 223 3.00 6.76 16.77
CA MET A 223 3.24 5.84 15.66
C MET A 223 4.29 4.79 16.03
N PHE A 224 4.10 3.57 15.52
CA PHE A 224 5.00 2.44 15.75
C PHE A 224 5.52 1.92 14.40
N PRO A 225 6.49 2.62 13.79
CA PRO A 225 6.94 2.28 12.44
C PRO A 225 7.63 0.92 12.39
N ALA A 226 7.33 0.17 11.35
CA ALA A 226 8.08 -1.00 10.95
C ALA A 226 8.68 -0.78 9.56
N LYS A 227 9.94 -1.15 9.41
CA LYS A 227 10.66 -1.13 8.14
C LYS A 227 10.63 -2.52 7.52
N GLY A 228 10.21 -2.63 6.26
CA GLY A 228 10.37 -3.81 5.42
C GLY A 228 11.47 -3.60 4.39
N SER A 229 12.24 -4.64 4.10
CA SER A 229 13.17 -4.67 2.98
C SER A 229 12.59 -5.56 1.88
N LEU A 230 12.79 -5.15 0.64
CA LEU A 230 12.41 -5.88 -0.57
C LEU A 230 13.65 -6.16 -1.40
N LEU A 231 13.71 -7.34 -1.99
CA LEU A 231 14.65 -7.66 -3.05
C LEU A 231 13.92 -7.50 -4.40
N ILE A 232 14.49 -6.70 -5.27
CA ILE A 232 13.96 -6.46 -6.62
C ILE A 232 14.85 -7.16 -7.62
N MET A 233 14.27 -8.06 -8.41
CA MET A 233 14.94 -8.73 -9.52
C MET A 233 14.93 -7.82 -10.74
N ASP A 234 15.95 -7.89 -11.57
CA ASP A 234 16.06 -7.09 -12.81
C ASP A 234 15.25 -7.68 -13.99
N TYR A 235 14.55 -8.78 -13.78
CA TYR A 235 13.63 -9.40 -14.73
C TYR A 235 12.49 -10.14 -14.02
N ARG A 236 11.40 -10.38 -14.73
CA ARG A 236 10.22 -11.08 -14.24
C ARG A 236 10.44 -12.59 -14.29
N ILE A 237 10.47 -13.23 -13.11
CA ILE A 237 10.71 -14.67 -12.96
C ILE A 237 9.44 -15.48 -12.70
N ASN A 238 8.34 -14.83 -12.32
CA ASN A 238 7.06 -15.49 -12.04
C ASN A 238 5.90 -14.75 -12.71
N GLN A 239 4.84 -15.50 -13.03
CA GLN A 239 3.63 -14.95 -13.63
C GLN A 239 2.51 -14.75 -12.60
N LEU A 240 2.45 -15.59 -11.60
CA LEU A 240 1.50 -15.59 -10.50
C LEU A 240 2.15 -15.08 -9.22
N VAL A 241 1.36 -14.48 -8.33
CA VAL A 241 1.85 -14.22 -6.97
C VAL A 241 2.10 -15.54 -6.27
N LEU A 242 3.29 -15.71 -5.66
CA LEU A 242 3.63 -16.92 -4.93
C LEU A 242 3.71 -16.64 -3.44
N ASN A 243 3.08 -17.49 -2.66
CA ASN A 243 3.12 -17.50 -1.19
C ASN A 243 3.40 -18.94 -0.71
N ARG A 244 3.86 -19.08 0.54
CA ARG A 244 3.94 -20.37 1.24
C ARG A 244 2.61 -20.66 1.95
N ALA A 245 2.12 -21.90 1.80
CA ALA A 245 0.91 -22.38 2.49
C ALA A 245 1.23 -22.79 3.94
N ARG A 246 1.55 -21.78 4.76
CA ARG A 246 1.87 -21.89 6.19
C ARG A 246 1.52 -20.59 6.91
N LYS A 247 1.73 -20.54 8.22
CA LYS A 247 1.61 -19.25 8.94
C LYS A 247 2.55 -18.21 8.31
N PRO A 248 2.08 -16.98 8.10
CA PRO A 248 2.86 -15.93 7.48
C PRO A 248 4.22 -15.71 8.16
N ALA A 249 5.28 -15.68 7.37
CA ALA A 249 6.63 -15.39 7.81
C ALA A 249 7.27 -14.34 6.89
N ASP A 250 8.44 -13.82 7.30
CA ASP A 250 9.21 -12.87 6.49
C ASP A 250 9.68 -13.54 5.18
N ALA A 251 9.75 -12.77 4.11
CA ALA A 251 10.21 -13.19 2.78
C ALA A 251 9.43 -14.35 2.12
N ASP A 252 8.20 -14.61 2.55
CA ASP A 252 7.37 -15.70 2.01
C ASP A 252 6.63 -15.33 0.70
N ILE A 253 6.79 -14.12 0.20
CA ILE A 253 6.02 -13.62 -0.94
C ILE A 253 6.94 -13.29 -2.10
N LEU A 254 6.61 -13.81 -3.29
CA LEU A 254 7.20 -13.39 -4.56
C LEU A 254 6.09 -12.81 -5.43
N VAL A 255 6.22 -11.53 -5.78
CA VAL A 255 5.22 -10.78 -6.53
C VAL A 255 5.75 -10.46 -7.92
N PRO A 256 5.02 -10.78 -9.01
CA PRO A 256 5.37 -10.30 -10.33
C PRO A 256 5.00 -8.80 -10.46
N GLY A 257 5.94 -8.00 -10.88
CA GLY A 257 5.70 -6.64 -11.36
C GLY A 257 5.57 -6.60 -12.88
N ASP A 258 5.56 -5.43 -13.48
CA ASP A 258 5.44 -5.28 -14.93
C ASP A 258 6.55 -6.07 -15.67
N THR A 259 7.82 -5.70 -15.44
CA THR A 259 9.00 -6.33 -16.04
C THR A 259 9.94 -6.99 -15.05
N ILE A 260 9.62 -6.96 -13.78
CA ILE A 260 10.46 -7.39 -12.67
C ILE A 260 9.72 -8.38 -11.78
N SER A 261 10.41 -8.97 -10.82
CA SER A 261 9.81 -9.68 -9.69
C SER A 261 10.36 -9.15 -8.37
N LEU A 262 9.53 -9.15 -7.33
CA LEU A 262 9.86 -8.63 -6.01
C LEU A 262 9.69 -9.72 -4.95
N ILE A 263 10.72 -9.93 -4.14
CA ILE A 263 10.65 -10.83 -2.98
C ILE A 263 10.56 -9.99 -1.71
N GLY A 264 9.70 -10.35 -0.81
CA GLY A 264 9.63 -9.71 0.50
C GLY A 264 8.27 -9.89 1.18
N THR A 265 8.07 -9.25 2.30
CA THR A 265 8.96 -8.29 2.94
C THR A 265 9.56 -8.90 4.20
N THR A 266 10.67 -8.32 4.70
CA THR A 266 11.06 -8.47 6.10
C THR A 266 10.28 -7.47 6.95
N SER A 267 10.25 -7.63 8.27
CA SER A 267 9.63 -6.67 9.17
C SER A 267 10.50 -6.43 10.39
N SER A 268 10.97 -5.22 10.57
CA SER A 268 11.73 -4.82 11.75
C SER A 268 11.22 -3.49 12.31
N ARG A 269 11.04 -3.40 13.62
CA ARG A 269 10.69 -2.13 14.26
C ARG A 269 11.84 -1.15 14.18
N ILE A 270 11.50 0.12 13.93
CA ILE A 270 12.47 1.23 13.94
C ILE A 270 11.98 2.33 14.89
N ASP A 271 12.93 3.14 15.34
CA ASP A 271 12.63 4.36 16.09
C ASP A 271 11.92 5.35 15.15
N TYR A 272 10.86 5.99 15.65
CA TYR A 272 10.12 7.00 14.91
C TYR A 272 11.01 8.16 14.43
N HIS A 273 12.00 8.56 15.21
CA HIS A 273 12.93 9.63 14.85
C HIS A 273 13.88 9.26 13.68
N LYS A 274 13.89 7.99 13.25
CA LYS A 274 14.73 7.49 12.16
C LYS A 274 13.96 7.23 10.85
N ILE A 275 12.67 7.59 10.79
CA ILE A 275 11.82 7.31 9.61
C ILE A 275 12.30 7.97 8.31
N ASP A 276 13.04 9.07 8.39
CA ASP A 276 13.65 9.74 7.23
C ASP A 276 15.09 9.26 6.92
N GLN A 277 15.64 8.32 7.71
CA GLN A 277 17.02 7.81 7.59
C GLN A 277 17.03 6.30 7.38
N LEU A 278 16.20 5.81 6.45
CA LEU A 278 16.10 4.38 6.18
C LEU A 278 17.30 3.88 5.39
N SER A 279 17.90 2.79 5.88
CA SER A 279 18.94 2.03 5.17
C SER A 279 18.55 0.56 5.11
N VAL A 280 19.02 -0.17 4.10
CA VAL A 280 18.90 -1.63 4.06
C VAL A 280 19.88 -2.22 5.05
N ASP A 281 19.40 -3.12 5.91
CA ASP A 281 20.28 -3.89 6.77
C ASP A 281 20.93 -5.03 5.95
N PRO A 282 22.26 -5.08 5.83
CA PRO A 282 22.93 -6.12 5.06
C PRO A 282 22.63 -7.55 5.56
N GLN A 283 22.36 -7.73 6.85
CA GLN A 283 21.99 -9.04 7.39
C GLN A 283 20.59 -9.47 6.95
N LEU A 284 19.65 -8.53 6.80
CA LEU A 284 18.31 -8.83 6.29
C LEU A 284 18.31 -9.16 4.79
N SER A 285 19.25 -8.63 4.02
CA SER A 285 19.38 -8.99 2.61
C SER A 285 19.84 -10.45 2.39
N LEU A 286 20.51 -11.06 3.37
CA LEU A 286 20.92 -12.47 3.32
C LEU A 286 19.73 -13.43 3.51
N ILE A 287 18.65 -13.04 4.14
CA ILE A 287 17.45 -13.88 4.33
C ILE A 287 16.78 -14.20 2.99
N HIS A 288 16.90 -13.30 2.01
CA HIS A 288 16.32 -13.46 0.68
C HIS A 288 17.19 -14.32 -0.27
N ILE A 289 18.44 -14.58 0.09
CA ILE A 289 19.38 -15.36 -0.70
C ILE A 289 19.36 -16.81 -0.26
#